data_d49ab4e4066cb0205730d323b8b84440
#
_entry.id   d49ab4e4066cb0205730d323b8b84440
#
_cell.length_a   1.000
_cell.length_b   1.000
_cell.length_c   1.000
_cell.angle_alpha   90.00
_cell.angle_beta   90.00
_cell.angle_gamma   90.00
#
_symmetry.space_group_name_H-M   'P 1'
#
loop_
_entity.id
_entity.type
_entity.pdbx_description
1 polymer ?
#
loop_
_entity_poly.entity_id
_entity_poly.type
_entity_poly.pdbx_seq_one_letter_code
_entity_poly.pdbx_strand_id
1 'polypeptide(L)'
;MNLSLFGPPGSGKGTQAGFLKQHFDIPQVSTGDLFRSEIKAGTPLGTTVKEYLDRGDLVPDDTTLEVVQRRLGAPDTERGVLFDGFPRTVAQAEALDRILQSMERRVDHVIFVQVPTEMLVSRMAGRLTCPACGRTYHPKLAPPKHDELCDVDGTALVMRPDDRPETARRRIGVYLEQTLPVLAHYRQQHVVSDVDGTGGIDEVRTRILRAIDGRRRGEHDQPQD
;
A
#
# COMPACT_ATOMS: atom_id res chain seq x y z
N MET A 1 -7.30 -15.64 0.57
CA MET A 1 -7.95 -14.31 0.54
C MET A 1 -6.95 -13.27 0.06
N ASN A 2 -7.30 -12.52 -1.00
CA ASN A 2 -6.43 -11.50 -1.59
C ASN A 2 -7.07 -10.12 -1.36
N LEU A 3 -6.43 -9.32 -0.54
CA LEU A 3 -6.86 -7.96 -0.21
C LEU A 3 -5.99 -6.93 -0.92
N SER A 4 -6.55 -5.79 -1.29
CA SER A 4 -5.78 -4.64 -1.77
C SER A 4 -6.10 -3.41 -0.91
N LEU A 5 -5.06 -2.81 -0.34
CA LEU A 5 -5.14 -1.50 0.31
C LEU A 5 -4.88 -0.40 -0.72
N PHE A 6 -5.90 0.35 -1.01
CA PHE A 6 -5.89 1.43 -1.98
C PHE A 6 -6.00 2.80 -1.29
N GLY A 7 -5.41 3.82 -1.89
CA GLY A 7 -5.45 5.18 -1.35
C GLY A 7 -4.18 5.96 -1.66
N PRO A 8 -4.21 7.30 -1.51
CA PRO A 8 -3.09 8.16 -1.85
C PRO A 8 -1.85 7.92 -0.98
N PRO A 9 -0.67 8.32 -1.44
CA PRO A 9 0.52 8.39 -0.59
C PRO A 9 0.22 9.22 0.67
N GLY A 10 0.64 8.74 1.85
CA GLY A 10 0.33 9.41 3.13
C GLY A 10 -1.03 9.07 3.75
N SER A 11 -1.87 8.24 3.12
CA SER A 11 -3.18 7.85 3.70
C SER A 11 -3.11 6.87 4.88
N GLY A 12 -1.93 6.30 5.18
CA GLY A 12 -1.75 5.37 6.30
C GLY A 12 -1.86 3.88 5.93
N LYS A 13 -1.95 3.54 4.64
CA LYS A 13 -2.02 2.14 4.16
C LYS A 13 -0.98 1.23 4.78
N GLY A 14 0.30 1.61 4.74
CA GLY A 14 1.38 0.78 5.27
C GLY A 14 1.26 0.50 6.77
N THR A 15 0.74 1.45 7.55
CA THR A 15 0.45 1.26 8.98
C THR A 15 -0.65 0.22 9.18
N GLN A 16 -1.71 0.29 8.39
CA GLN A 16 -2.82 -0.67 8.45
C GLN A 16 -2.41 -2.04 7.87
N ALA A 17 -1.58 -2.05 6.81
CA ALA A 17 -1.07 -3.29 6.23
C ALA A 17 -0.28 -4.12 7.24
N GLY A 18 0.56 -3.47 8.07
CA GLY A 18 1.30 -4.14 9.13
C GLY A 18 0.41 -4.88 10.13
N PHE A 19 -0.77 -4.33 10.44
CA PHE A 19 -1.77 -4.99 11.28
C PHE A 19 -2.54 -6.08 10.53
N LEU A 20 -3.04 -5.78 9.33
CA LEU A 20 -3.89 -6.69 8.58
C LEU A 20 -3.18 -7.99 8.19
N LYS A 21 -1.88 -7.92 7.84
CA LYS A 21 -1.09 -9.12 7.54
C LYS A 21 -1.00 -10.07 8.73
N GLN A 22 -0.91 -9.55 9.95
CA GLN A 22 -0.90 -10.36 11.17
C GLN A 22 -2.29 -10.88 11.51
N HIS A 23 -3.32 -10.04 11.37
CA HIS A 23 -4.69 -10.39 11.69
C HIS A 23 -5.26 -11.49 10.79
N PHE A 24 -4.91 -11.48 9.50
CA PHE A 24 -5.40 -12.46 8.52
C PHE A 24 -4.39 -13.56 8.20
N ASP A 25 -3.20 -13.54 8.79
CA ASP A 25 -2.10 -14.47 8.53
C ASP A 25 -1.80 -14.61 7.02
N ILE A 26 -1.67 -13.46 6.34
CA ILE A 26 -1.32 -13.38 4.91
C ILE A 26 -0.14 -12.43 4.71
N PRO A 27 0.78 -12.71 3.77
CA PRO A 27 1.91 -11.85 3.50
C PRO A 27 1.47 -10.55 2.84
N GLN A 28 2.20 -9.46 3.14
CA GLN A 28 2.08 -8.19 2.46
C GLN A 28 2.94 -8.19 1.20
N VAL A 29 2.37 -7.78 0.09
CA VAL A 29 3.05 -7.53 -1.19
C VAL A 29 3.00 -6.03 -1.46
N SER A 30 4.06 -5.34 -1.07
CA SER A 30 4.24 -3.90 -1.27
C SER A 30 5.28 -3.67 -2.37
N THR A 31 4.85 -3.18 -3.53
CA THR A 31 5.78 -2.89 -4.64
C THR A 31 6.85 -1.88 -4.24
N GLY A 32 6.48 -0.87 -3.45
CA GLY A 32 7.45 0.10 -2.94
C GLY A 32 8.50 -0.53 -2.03
N ASP A 33 8.15 -1.52 -1.19
CA ASP A 33 9.11 -2.18 -0.31
C ASP A 33 9.96 -3.19 -1.08
N LEU A 34 9.38 -3.88 -2.06
CA LEU A 34 10.14 -4.75 -2.98
C LEU A 34 11.22 -3.96 -3.71
N PHE A 35 10.87 -2.82 -4.31
CA PHE A 35 11.84 -1.97 -5.00
C PHE A 35 12.90 -1.39 -4.05
N ARG A 36 12.53 -0.94 -2.85
CA ARG A 36 13.49 -0.48 -1.85
C ARG A 36 14.44 -1.59 -1.40
N SER A 37 13.98 -2.83 -1.32
CA SER A 37 14.83 -4.00 -1.04
C SER A 37 15.86 -4.23 -2.16
N GLU A 38 15.44 -4.13 -3.42
CA GLU A 38 16.33 -4.24 -4.57
C GLU A 38 17.39 -3.11 -4.59
N ILE A 39 16.97 -1.87 -4.28
CA ILE A 39 17.89 -0.73 -4.15
C ILE A 39 18.93 -0.99 -3.04
N LYS A 40 18.47 -1.44 -1.87
CA LYS A 40 19.34 -1.75 -0.73
C LYS A 40 20.32 -2.86 -1.03
N ALA A 41 19.89 -3.86 -1.81
CA ALA A 41 20.72 -4.99 -2.25
C ALA A 41 21.68 -4.61 -3.40
N GLY A 42 21.56 -3.42 -3.98
CA GLY A 42 22.42 -2.97 -5.08
C GLY A 42 22.26 -3.76 -6.37
N THR A 43 21.08 -4.34 -6.61
CA THR A 43 20.81 -5.12 -7.82
C THR A 43 20.72 -4.23 -9.07
N PRO A 44 20.88 -4.77 -10.28
CA PRO A 44 20.62 -4.03 -11.52
C PRO A 44 19.20 -3.44 -11.56
N LEU A 45 18.21 -4.22 -11.11
CA LEU A 45 16.83 -3.75 -10.97
C LEU A 45 16.75 -2.57 -9.98
N GLY A 46 17.40 -2.70 -8.81
CA GLY A 46 17.46 -1.64 -7.80
C GLY A 46 18.02 -0.33 -8.34
N THR A 47 19.07 -0.40 -9.16
CA THR A 47 19.66 0.78 -9.82
C THR A 47 18.65 1.45 -10.76
N THR A 48 17.98 0.66 -11.60
CA THR A 48 16.98 1.16 -12.55
C THR A 48 15.78 1.80 -11.85
N VAL A 49 15.19 1.12 -10.86
CA VAL A 49 13.96 1.59 -10.21
C VAL A 49 14.20 2.78 -9.28
N LYS A 50 15.44 2.95 -8.78
CA LYS A 50 15.80 4.06 -7.91
C LYS A 50 15.48 5.43 -8.51
N GLU A 51 15.76 5.63 -9.80
CA GLU A 51 15.52 6.89 -10.49
C GLU A 51 14.02 7.26 -10.51
N TYR A 52 13.15 6.28 -10.70
CA TYR A 52 11.69 6.50 -10.66
C TYR A 52 11.21 6.87 -9.26
N LEU A 53 11.68 6.14 -8.24
CA LEU A 53 11.30 6.42 -6.86
C LEU A 53 11.79 7.80 -6.40
N ASP A 54 13.02 8.19 -6.73
CA ASP A 54 13.60 9.48 -6.35
C ASP A 54 12.82 10.65 -6.98
N ARG A 55 12.29 10.48 -8.20
CA ARG A 55 11.42 11.47 -8.85
C ARG A 55 9.96 11.43 -8.38
N GLY A 56 9.54 10.33 -7.72
CA GLY A 56 8.15 10.10 -7.31
C GLY A 56 7.25 9.60 -8.43
N ASP A 57 7.83 9.07 -9.49
CA ASP A 57 7.15 8.48 -10.64
C ASP A 57 6.84 6.99 -10.39
N LEU A 58 5.96 6.41 -11.22
CA LEU A 58 5.74 4.97 -11.21
C LEU A 58 6.88 4.26 -11.97
N VAL A 59 7.30 3.13 -11.44
CA VAL A 59 8.15 2.17 -12.18
C VAL A 59 7.30 1.61 -13.33
N PRO A 60 7.89 1.38 -14.52
CA PRO A 60 7.17 0.82 -15.67
C PRO A 60 6.36 -0.42 -15.32
N ASP A 61 5.19 -0.56 -15.95
CA ASP A 61 4.22 -1.62 -15.63
C ASP A 61 4.83 -3.02 -15.80
N ASP A 62 5.56 -3.27 -16.89
CA ASP A 62 6.18 -4.58 -17.14
C ASP A 62 7.15 -4.97 -16.04
N THR A 63 8.02 -4.04 -15.61
CA THR A 63 8.97 -4.26 -14.51
C THR A 63 8.24 -4.52 -13.19
N THR A 64 7.17 -3.75 -12.94
CA THR A 64 6.37 -3.90 -11.72
C THR A 64 5.67 -5.25 -11.69
N LEU A 65 5.06 -5.65 -12.81
CA LEU A 65 4.35 -6.93 -12.95
C LEU A 65 5.28 -8.12 -12.78
N GLU A 66 6.49 -8.08 -13.37
CA GLU A 66 7.49 -9.14 -13.19
C GLU A 66 7.84 -9.36 -11.71
N VAL A 67 8.09 -8.27 -10.98
CA VAL A 67 8.43 -8.35 -9.55
C VAL A 67 7.25 -8.89 -8.73
N VAL A 68 6.03 -8.46 -9.02
CA VAL A 68 4.81 -8.93 -8.34
C VAL A 68 4.56 -10.41 -8.66
N GLN A 69 4.65 -10.81 -9.93
CA GLN A 69 4.44 -12.20 -10.34
C GLN A 69 5.46 -13.13 -9.68
N ARG A 70 6.74 -12.76 -9.66
CA ARG A 70 7.78 -13.51 -8.93
C ARG A 70 7.44 -13.66 -7.45
N ARG A 71 6.95 -12.59 -6.80
CA ARG A 71 6.56 -12.61 -5.38
C ARG A 71 5.34 -13.51 -5.14
N LEU A 72 4.36 -13.49 -6.04
CA LEU A 72 3.16 -14.34 -5.96
C LEU A 72 3.45 -15.84 -6.14
N GLY A 73 4.57 -16.18 -6.78
CA GLY A 73 5.04 -17.57 -6.90
C GLY A 73 5.67 -18.15 -5.62
N ALA A 74 5.85 -17.35 -4.57
CA ALA A 74 6.41 -17.84 -3.32
C ALA A 74 5.37 -18.62 -2.49
N PRO A 75 5.76 -19.74 -1.81
CA PRO A 75 4.81 -20.62 -1.10
C PRO A 75 3.97 -19.93 -0.04
N ASP A 76 4.51 -18.91 0.63
CA ASP A 76 3.81 -18.15 1.67
C ASP A 76 2.60 -17.37 1.17
N THR A 77 2.47 -17.17 -0.16
CA THR A 77 1.37 -16.45 -0.80
C THR A 77 0.18 -17.33 -1.16
N GLU A 78 0.26 -18.64 -1.05
CA GLU A 78 -0.78 -19.59 -1.46
C GLU A 78 -2.11 -19.33 -0.73
N ARG A 79 -2.06 -19.00 0.56
CA ARG A 79 -3.25 -18.74 1.40
C ARG A 79 -3.92 -17.39 1.11
N GLY A 80 -3.22 -16.52 0.40
CA GLY A 80 -3.67 -15.17 0.06
C GLY A 80 -2.56 -14.16 0.23
N VAL A 81 -2.87 -12.90 -0.13
CA VAL A 81 -1.93 -11.78 -0.03
C VAL A 81 -2.65 -10.49 0.32
N LEU A 82 -1.92 -9.56 0.93
CA LEU A 82 -2.32 -8.18 1.10
C LEU A 82 -1.48 -7.30 0.17
N PHE A 83 -2.06 -6.82 -0.91
CA PHE A 83 -1.41 -5.85 -1.79
C PHE A 83 -1.41 -4.46 -1.13
N ASP A 84 -0.25 -3.82 -1.07
CA ASP A 84 -0.07 -2.45 -0.58
C ASP A 84 0.60 -1.59 -1.64
N GLY A 85 -0.17 -0.61 -2.16
CA GLY A 85 0.29 0.26 -3.23
C GLY A 85 0.48 -0.46 -4.58
N PHE A 86 -0.33 -1.47 -4.83
CA PHE A 86 -0.46 -2.18 -6.10
C PHE A 86 -1.89 -2.74 -6.23
N PRO A 87 -2.50 -2.71 -7.44
CA PRO A 87 -2.01 -2.09 -8.67
C PRO A 87 -2.06 -0.55 -8.62
N ARG A 88 -1.30 0.13 -9.50
CA ARG A 88 -1.26 1.59 -9.59
C ARG A 88 -1.68 2.15 -10.95
N THR A 89 -1.86 1.30 -11.94
CA THR A 89 -2.43 1.65 -13.26
C THR A 89 -3.52 0.67 -13.62
N VAL A 90 -4.41 1.04 -14.54
CA VAL A 90 -5.47 0.15 -15.02
C VAL A 90 -4.85 -1.07 -15.71
N ALA A 91 -3.77 -0.88 -16.47
CA ALA A 91 -3.05 -1.98 -17.11
C ALA A 91 -2.49 -2.98 -16.10
N GLN A 92 -1.94 -2.48 -14.98
CA GLN A 92 -1.51 -3.34 -13.86
C GLN A 92 -2.69 -4.11 -13.23
N ALA A 93 -3.85 -3.47 -13.07
CA ALA A 93 -5.03 -4.12 -12.49
C ALA A 93 -5.53 -5.26 -13.37
N GLU A 94 -5.66 -5.03 -14.67
CA GLU A 94 -6.04 -6.06 -15.64
C GLU A 94 -5.04 -7.21 -15.69
N ALA A 95 -3.74 -6.89 -15.63
CA ALA A 95 -2.69 -7.91 -15.60
C ALA A 95 -2.72 -8.71 -14.29
N LEU A 96 -2.94 -8.06 -13.15
CA LEU A 96 -3.08 -8.73 -11.86
C LEU A 96 -4.27 -9.70 -11.87
N ASP A 97 -5.41 -9.28 -12.41
CA ASP A 97 -6.59 -10.13 -12.52
C ASP A 97 -6.29 -11.40 -13.35
N ARG A 98 -5.59 -11.25 -14.49
CA ARG A 98 -5.15 -12.40 -15.32
C ARG A 98 -4.17 -13.32 -14.57
N ILE A 99 -3.19 -12.74 -13.85
CA ILE A 99 -2.22 -13.52 -13.06
C ILE A 99 -2.95 -14.31 -11.97
N LEU A 100 -3.81 -13.66 -11.20
CA LEU A 100 -4.56 -14.34 -10.14
C LEU A 100 -5.51 -15.40 -10.70
N GLN A 101 -6.18 -15.12 -11.81
CA GLN A 101 -7.06 -16.07 -12.48
C GLN A 101 -6.30 -17.34 -12.94
N SER A 102 -5.06 -17.21 -13.44
CA SER A 102 -4.22 -18.36 -13.78
C SER A 102 -3.83 -19.23 -12.57
N MET A 103 -3.98 -18.69 -11.37
CA MET A 103 -3.78 -19.36 -10.09
C MET A 103 -5.10 -19.78 -9.43
N GLU A 104 -6.23 -19.71 -10.13
CA GLU A 104 -7.59 -19.94 -9.61
C GLU A 104 -7.94 -19.00 -8.43
N ARG A 105 -7.42 -17.78 -8.47
CA ARG A 105 -7.57 -16.73 -7.45
C ARG A 105 -8.15 -15.46 -8.06
N ARG A 106 -8.57 -14.54 -7.23
CA ARG A 106 -9.03 -13.20 -7.62
C ARG A 106 -8.70 -12.18 -6.52
N VAL A 107 -8.87 -10.90 -6.80
CA VAL A 107 -8.93 -9.86 -5.77
C VAL A 107 -10.28 -9.97 -5.07
N ASP A 108 -10.28 -10.34 -3.80
CA ASP A 108 -11.51 -10.55 -3.02
C ASP A 108 -12.08 -9.22 -2.49
N HIS A 109 -11.22 -8.28 -2.12
CA HIS A 109 -11.65 -7.00 -1.58
C HIS A 109 -10.60 -5.91 -1.76
N VAL A 110 -11.04 -4.74 -2.18
CA VAL A 110 -10.25 -3.51 -2.27
C VAL A 110 -10.74 -2.54 -1.20
N ILE A 111 -9.88 -2.19 -0.26
CA ILE A 111 -10.16 -1.22 0.79
C ILE A 111 -9.59 0.13 0.37
N PHE A 112 -10.43 1.07 0.02
CA PHE A 112 -10.02 2.41 -0.37
C PHE A 112 -9.99 3.35 0.84
N VAL A 113 -8.79 3.65 1.33
CA VAL A 113 -8.56 4.55 2.47
C VAL A 113 -8.53 5.99 1.96
N GLN A 114 -9.59 6.73 2.22
CA GLN A 114 -9.79 8.13 1.80
C GLN A 114 -9.20 9.08 2.85
N VAL A 115 -8.40 10.05 2.40
CA VAL A 115 -7.85 11.11 3.24
C VAL A 115 -7.83 12.41 2.43
N PRO A 116 -8.26 13.54 3.00
CA PRO A 116 -8.18 14.83 2.35
C PRO A 116 -6.75 15.16 1.89
N THR A 117 -6.61 15.69 0.69
CA THR A 117 -5.30 15.94 0.05
C THR A 117 -4.42 16.87 0.89
N GLU A 118 -5.02 17.84 1.58
CA GLU A 118 -4.33 18.80 2.44
C GLU A 118 -3.55 18.14 3.58
N MET A 119 -4.01 16.98 4.03
CA MET A 119 -3.36 16.22 5.10
C MET A 119 -2.20 15.35 4.60
N LEU A 120 -2.18 15.00 3.31
CA LEU A 120 -1.26 13.99 2.78
C LEU A 120 0.20 14.44 2.82
N VAL A 121 0.47 15.67 2.37
CA VAL A 121 1.85 16.21 2.33
C VAL A 121 2.45 16.27 3.73
N SER A 122 1.68 16.77 4.71
CA SER A 122 2.15 16.85 6.10
C SER A 122 2.39 15.47 6.72
N ARG A 123 1.53 14.49 6.42
CA ARG A 123 1.71 13.10 6.87
C ARG A 123 2.95 12.45 6.25
N MET A 124 3.24 12.73 4.99
CA MET A 124 4.43 12.20 4.32
C MET A 124 5.71 12.86 4.84
N ALA A 125 5.71 14.18 4.98
CA ALA A 125 6.88 14.92 5.47
C ALA A 125 7.29 14.55 6.90
N GLY A 126 6.34 14.12 7.73
CA GLY A 126 6.61 13.64 9.09
C GLY A 126 6.89 12.14 9.19
N ARG A 127 6.85 11.39 8.09
CA ARG A 127 7.06 9.95 8.11
C ARG A 127 8.52 9.59 8.33
N LEU A 128 8.75 8.77 9.35
CA LEU A 128 10.03 8.12 9.64
C LEU A 128 9.92 6.62 9.33
N THR A 129 11.00 6.02 8.90
CA THR A 129 11.05 4.59 8.56
C THR A 129 12.32 3.96 9.12
N CYS A 130 12.19 2.78 9.70
CA CYS A 130 13.34 1.97 10.08
C CYS A 130 13.98 1.36 8.82
N PRO A 131 15.26 1.64 8.52
CA PRO A 131 15.92 1.07 7.35
C PRO A 131 16.22 -0.43 7.49
N ALA A 132 16.13 -0.99 8.72
CA ALA A 132 16.34 -2.41 8.98
C ALA A 132 15.06 -3.23 8.74
N CYS A 133 13.96 -2.92 9.46
CA CYS A 133 12.73 -3.72 9.43
C CYS A 133 11.60 -3.11 8.58
N GLY A 134 11.75 -1.90 8.03
CA GLY A 134 10.75 -1.22 7.21
C GLY A 134 9.59 -0.60 7.98
N ARG A 135 9.50 -0.77 9.32
CA ARG A 135 8.43 -0.19 10.14
C ARG A 135 8.40 1.32 10.03
N THR A 136 7.21 1.87 9.93
CA THR A 136 6.99 3.30 9.77
C THR A 136 6.46 3.94 11.05
N TYR A 137 6.88 5.16 11.31
CA TYR A 137 6.53 5.99 12.45
C TYR A 137 6.16 7.40 12.00
N HIS A 138 5.57 8.16 12.89
CA HIS A 138 5.30 9.58 12.68
C HIS A 138 5.30 10.30 14.03
N PRO A 139 6.07 11.39 14.25
CA PRO A 139 6.23 12.02 15.55
C PRO A 139 4.92 12.40 16.26
N LYS A 140 3.89 12.77 15.47
CA LYS A 140 2.58 13.17 16.01
C LYS A 140 1.50 12.08 15.95
N LEU A 141 1.53 11.19 14.95
CA LEU A 141 0.44 10.24 14.68
C LEU A 141 0.75 8.82 15.15
N ALA A 142 2.02 8.46 15.16
CA ALA A 142 2.52 7.14 15.54
C ALA A 142 3.96 7.29 16.09
N PRO A 143 4.17 7.98 17.24
CA PRO A 143 5.51 8.21 17.74
C PRO A 143 6.19 6.89 18.12
N PRO A 144 7.52 6.79 17.94
CA PRO A 144 8.28 5.71 18.53
C PRO A 144 8.32 5.86 20.06
N LYS A 145 8.57 4.78 20.79
CA LYS A 145 8.71 4.79 22.26
C LYS A 145 9.94 5.58 22.72
N HIS A 146 10.99 5.52 21.91
CA HIS A 146 12.23 6.28 22.12
C HIS A 146 12.47 7.15 20.89
N ASP A 147 12.72 8.42 21.10
CA ASP A 147 12.88 9.38 20.01
C ASP A 147 13.90 8.89 18.98
N GLU A 148 13.51 8.94 17.71
CA GLU A 148 14.33 8.57 16.55
C GLU A 148 14.82 7.11 16.50
N LEU A 149 14.33 6.22 17.37
CA LEU A 149 14.71 4.81 17.38
C LEU A 149 13.53 3.89 17.05
N CYS A 150 13.81 2.80 16.36
CA CYS A 150 12.82 1.77 16.05
C CYS A 150 12.47 0.95 17.29
N ASP A 151 11.17 0.80 17.60
CA ASP A 151 10.68 0.01 18.73
C ASP A 151 10.95 -1.50 18.60
N VAL A 152 11.31 -1.99 17.39
CA VAL A 152 11.50 -3.41 17.13
C VAL A 152 12.96 -3.82 17.28
N ASP A 153 13.87 -3.01 16.75
CA ASP A 153 15.29 -3.37 16.61
C ASP A 153 16.27 -2.28 17.06
N GLY A 154 15.77 -1.14 17.58
CA GLY A 154 16.60 -0.03 18.06
C GLY A 154 17.35 0.74 16.96
N THR A 155 17.12 0.43 15.69
CA THR A 155 17.78 1.13 14.59
C THR A 155 17.31 2.58 14.49
N ALA A 156 18.21 3.50 14.19
CA ALA A 156 17.88 4.90 13.96
C ALA A 156 16.87 5.05 12.80
N LEU A 157 15.82 5.83 13.03
CA LEU A 157 14.77 6.09 12.05
C LEU A 157 15.23 7.16 11.06
N VAL A 158 14.84 6.99 9.80
CA VAL A 158 15.19 7.93 8.72
C VAL A 158 13.96 8.37 7.95
N MET A 159 13.97 9.59 7.44
CA MET A 159 13.01 10.04 6.45
C MET A 159 13.34 9.40 5.10
N ARG A 160 12.32 8.89 4.39
CA ARG A 160 12.52 8.35 3.04
C ARG A 160 12.89 9.48 2.06
N PRO A 161 13.80 9.28 1.12
CA PRO A 161 14.12 10.28 0.10
C PRO A 161 12.89 10.74 -0.70
N ASP A 162 11.97 9.83 -0.98
CA ASP A 162 10.72 10.06 -1.72
C ASP A 162 9.59 10.71 -0.90
N ASP A 163 9.84 11.06 0.36
CA ASP A 163 8.89 11.79 1.23
C ASP A 163 9.21 13.28 1.37
N ARG A 164 10.22 13.77 0.69
CA ARG A 164 10.51 15.22 0.61
C ARG A 164 9.29 15.93 0.03
N PRO A 165 8.97 17.16 0.48
CA PRO A 165 7.72 17.86 0.11
C PRO A 165 7.47 17.96 -1.39
N GLU A 166 8.49 18.17 -2.18
CA GLU A 166 8.39 18.27 -3.65
C GLU A 166 8.02 16.91 -4.26
N THR A 167 8.77 15.85 -3.90
CA THR A 167 8.50 14.48 -4.35
C THR A 167 7.14 14.00 -3.85
N ALA A 168 6.77 14.35 -2.61
CA ALA A 168 5.46 14.03 -2.04
C ALA A 168 4.30 14.61 -2.87
N ARG A 169 4.40 15.90 -3.27
CA ARG A 169 3.39 16.52 -4.15
C ARG A 169 3.32 15.83 -5.51
N ARG A 170 4.48 15.52 -6.11
CA ARG A 170 4.55 14.77 -7.37
C ARG A 170 3.83 13.43 -7.26
N ARG A 171 4.13 12.66 -6.22
CA ARG A 171 3.50 11.35 -5.97
C ARG A 171 1.99 11.44 -5.79
N ILE A 172 1.49 12.50 -5.15
CA ILE A 172 0.04 12.74 -5.04
C ILE A 172 -0.54 13.04 -6.42
N GLY A 173 0.11 13.88 -7.24
CA GLY A 173 -0.32 14.15 -8.62
C GLY A 173 -0.38 12.87 -9.47
N VAL A 174 0.69 12.07 -9.47
CA VAL A 174 0.77 10.78 -10.17
C VAL A 174 -0.33 9.83 -9.69
N TYR A 175 -0.60 9.80 -8.37
CA TYR A 175 -1.69 8.98 -7.82
C TYR A 175 -3.05 9.41 -8.37
N LEU A 176 -3.36 10.70 -8.38
CA LEU A 176 -4.65 11.21 -8.86
C LEU A 176 -4.85 10.93 -10.35
N GLU A 177 -3.78 11.08 -11.13
CA GLU A 177 -3.83 10.93 -12.58
C GLU A 177 -3.86 9.44 -13.03
N GLN A 178 -2.99 8.60 -12.45
CA GLN A 178 -2.75 7.25 -12.94
C GLN A 178 -3.35 6.15 -12.05
N THR A 179 -3.40 6.37 -10.73
CA THR A 179 -3.78 5.33 -9.78
C THR A 179 -5.25 5.41 -9.37
N LEU A 180 -5.79 6.59 -9.16
CA LEU A 180 -7.20 6.75 -8.80
C LEU A 180 -8.16 6.12 -9.82
N PRO A 181 -7.91 6.17 -11.15
CA PRO A 181 -8.76 5.49 -12.15
C PRO A 181 -8.88 3.97 -11.97
N VAL A 182 -7.93 3.31 -11.31
CA VAL A 182 -7.99 1.87 -11.02
C VAL A 182 -9.21 1.50 -10.17
N LEU A 183 -9.70 2.43 -9.34
CA LEU A 183 -10.91 2.18 -8.55
C LEU A 183 -12.14 1.89 -9.42
N ALA A 184 -12.26 2.53 -10.58
CA ALA A 184 -13.38 2.27 -11.50
C ALA A 184 -13.38 0.81 -11.96
N HIS A 185 -12.21 0.25 -12.28
CA HIS A 185 -12.04 -1.16 -12.66
C HIS A 185 -12.56 -2.11 -11.57
N TYR A 186 -12.16 -1.90 -10.31
CA TYR A 186 -12.61 -2.76 -9.20
C TYR A 186 -14.03 -2.45 -8.70
N ARG A 187 -14.53 -1.24 -8.89
CA ARG A 187 -15.95 -0.92 -8.61
C ARG A 187 -16.90 -1.65 -9.53
N GLN A 188 -16.53 -1.83 -10.81
CA GLN A 188 -17.31 -2.66 -11.75
C GLN A 188 -17.39 -4.12 -11.31
N GLN A 189 -16.38 -4.61 -10.58
CA GLN A 189 -16.36 -5.95 -9.99
C GLN A 189 -17.07 -6.01 -8.62
N HIS A 190 -17.62 -4.90 -8.14
CA HIS A 190 -18.28 -4.80 -6.83
C HIS A 190 -17.39 -5.23 -5.64
N VAL A 191 -16.08 -5.03 -5.72
CA VAL A 191 -15.12 -5.44 -4.67
C VAL A 191 -14.53 -4.29 -3.85
N VAL A 192 -14.99 -3.05 -4.03
CA VAL A 192 -14.45 -1.87 -3.34
C VAL A 192 -15.29 -1.51 -2.13
N SER A 193 -14.63 -1.19 -1.02
CA SER A 193 -15.23 -0.48 0.12
C SER A 193 -14.47 0.81 0.40
N ASP A 194 -15.20 1.90 0.50
CA ASP A 194 -14.65 3.21 0.88
C ASP A 194 -14.53 3.30 2.40
N VAL A 195 -13.35 3.70 2.90
CA VAL A 195 -13.06 3.83 4.32
C VAL A 195 -12.46 5.20 4.60
N ASP A 196 -13.07 5.94 5.52
CA ASP A 196 -12.50 7.19 6.00
C ASP A 196 -11.18 6.92 6.76
N GLY A 197 -10.07 7.42 6.20
CA GLY A 197 -8.71 7.32 6.74
C GLY A 197 -8.32 8.47 7.67
N THR A 198 -9.27 9.31 8.07
CA THR A 198 -9.05 10.35 9.09
C THR A 198 -9.23 9.80 10.50
N GLY A 199 -8.65 10.48 11.49
CA GLY A 199 -8.69 10.04 12.88
C GLY A 199 -7.48 9.20 13.30
N GLY A 200 -7.61 8.51 14.42
CA GLY A 200 -6.57 7.68 15.02
C GLY A 200 -6.35 6.35 14.30
N ILE A 201 -5.17 5.75 14.51
CA ILE A 201 -4.80 4.48 13.84
C ILE A 201 -5.80 3.37 14.14
N ASP A 202 -6.25 3.27 15.40
CA ASP A 202 -7.17 2.21 15.84
C ASP A 202 -8.61 2.45 15.34
N GLU A 203 -9.01 3.71 15.19
CA GLU A 203 -10.31 4.06 14.59
C GLU A 203 -10.37 3.64 13.13
N VAL A 204 -9.33 4.00 12.35
CA VAL A 204 -9.23 3.60 10.94
C VAL A 204 -9.15 2.08 10.81
N ARG A 205 -8.40 1.41 11.68
CA ARG A 205 -8.35 -0.06 11.74
C ARG A 205 -9.73 -0.68 11.94
N THR A 206 -10.48 -0.14 12.89
CA THR A 206 -11.84 -0.63 13.18
C THR A 206 -12.77 -0.48 11.99
N ARG A 207 -12.69 0.67 11.27
CA ARG A 207 -13.48 0.90 10.05
C ARG A 207 -13.08 -0.10 8.94
N ILE A 208 -11.78 -0.35 8.75
CA ILE A 208 -11.29 -1.33 7.78
C ILE A 208 -11.80 -2.74 8.10
N LEU A 209 -11.70 -3.19 9.35
CA LEU A 209 -12.17 -4.51 9.75
C LEU A 209 -13.67 -4.66 9.54
N ARG A 210 -14.48 -3.64 9.91
CA ARG A 210 -15.92 -3.64 9.65
C ARG A 210 -16.24 -3.76 8.15
N ALA A 211 -15.52 -3.03 7.30
CA ALA A 211 -15.70 -3.11 5.85
C ALA A 211 -15.39 -4.54 5.33
N ILE A 212 -14.34 -5.18 5.84
CA ILE A 212 -13.97 -6.55 5.45
C ILE A 212 -15.01 -7.56 5.95
N ASP A 213 -15.44 -7.44 7.20
CA ASP A 213 -16.39 -8.38 7.82
C ASP A 213 -17.80 -8.25 7.22
N GLY A 214 -18.26 -7.02 6.95
CA GLY A 214 -19.55 -6.77 6.28
C GLY A 214 -19.60 -7.46 4.92
N ARG A 215 -18.54 -7.34 4.14
CA ARG A 215 -18.44 -8.01 2.85
C ARG A 215 -18.43 -9.55 2.97
N ARG A 216 -17.75 -10.11 3.95
CA ARG A 216 -17.75 -11.57 4.20
C ARG A 216 -19.12 -12.12 4.54
N ARG A 217 -19.98 -11.31 5.18
CA ARG A 217 -21.36 -11.66 5.53
C ARG A 217 -22.37 -11.43 4.40
N GLY A 218 -21.93 -10.88 3.25
CA GLY A 218 -22.81 -10.55 2.13
C GLY A 218 -23.66 -9.28 2.36
N GLU A 219 -23.33 -8.47 3.36
CA GLU A 219 -23.93 -7.15 3.57
C GLU A 219 -23.38 -6.21 2.48
N HIS A 220 -24.08 -6.15 1.35
CA HIS A 220 -23.79 -5.13 0.34
C HIS A 220 -24.18 -3.76 0.94
N ASP A 221 -23.22 -2.81 0.94
CA ASP A 221 -23.53 -1.40 1.07
C ASP A 221 -24.54 -1.02 -0.01
N GLN A 222 -25.81 -0.88 0.40
CA GLN A 222 -26.77 -0.17 -0.44
C GLN A 222 -26.34 1.31 -0.39
N PRO A 223 -26.28 2.01 -1.54
CA PRO A 223 -26.08 3.44 -1.51
C PRO A 223 -27.19 4.06 -0.67
N GLN A 224 -26.80 4.84 0.33
CA GLN A 224 -27.76 5.72 1.02
C GLN A 224 -28.08 6.84 0.03
N ASP A 225 -29.35 6.86 -0.39
CA ASP A 225 -29.97 7.93 -1.17
C ASP A 225 -29.81 9.32 -0.52
#